data_25a4f30460f7e4db71711d05010369d2
#
_entry.id   25a4f30460f7e4db71711d05010369d2
#
_cell.length_a   1.000
_cell.length_b   1.000
_cell.length_c   1.000
_cell.angle_alpha   90.00
_cell.angle_beta   90.00
_cell.angle_gamma   90.00
#
_symmetry.space_group_name_H-M   'P 1'
#
loop_
_entity.id
_entity.type
_entity.pdbx_description
1 polymer ?
#
loop_
_entity_poly.entity_id
_entity_poly.type
_entity_poly.pdbx_seq_one_letter_code
_entity_poly.pdbx_strand_id
1 'polypeptide(L)'
;MADYLTAGRIFLALGIVSVVVLGATYLDASLSLEMIALSVLTAFFVTLGVYSFNQVTDYEEDRVNKPNSVVISGRKSPRQILYFSFLCKALAIALAFAIGQAAFLLICSVVLIGFVYSFKLPGLVRLKEIFIVKNITVSTVWSLMVIVPVFASNAAFQPEFLIVMAFVFLHNLMGVLNADLKDTDGDLKSGLKTIPGVVGKNGTLLLIFGLNTLALLLLVLGIAFWDVKSYLILLSLVSIWRYYRFWVIYRKELNHVYFRMEDPAYVLLGLLAVMGRIAGL
;
A
#
# COMPACT_ATOMS: atom_id res chain seq x y z
N MET A 1 -21.96 -8.55 2.19
CA MET A 1 -20.60 -8.38 2.76
C MET A 1 -19.51 -8.45 1.70
N ALA A 2 -19.42 -9.49 0.88
CA ALA A 2 -18.38 -9.64 -0.15
C ALA A 2 -18.19 -8.40 -1.06
N ASP A 3 -19.26 -7.80 -1.55
CA ASP A 3 -19.15 -6.59 -2.40
C ASP A 3 -18.52 -5.39 -1.68
N TYR A 4 -18.78 -5.20 -0.39
CA TYR A 4 -18.15 -4.13 0.39
C TYR A 4 -16.64 -4.36 0.56
N LEU A 5 -16.24 -5.61 0.82
CA LEU A 5 -14.83 -5.98 0.90
C LEU A 5 -14.12 -5.83 -0.45
N THR A 6 -14.81 -6.16 -1.54
CA THR A 6 -14.31 -5.93 -2.91
C THR A 6 -14.15 -4.43 -3.19
N ALA A 7 -15.11 -3.60 -2.79
CA ALA A 7 -15.03 -2.14 -2.92
C ALA A 7 -13.85 -1.57 -2.12
N GLY A 8 -13.61 -2.08 -0.92
CA GLY A 8 -12.48 -1.71 -0.08
C GLY A 8 -11.15 -2.33 -0.48
N ARG A 9 -11.08 -3.11 -1.57
CA ARG A 9 -9.88 -3.82 -2.02
C ARG A 9 -9.25 -4.68 -0.92
N ILE A 10 -9.97 -5.69 -0.45
CA ILE A 10 -9.57 -6.54 0.68
C ILE A 10 -8.13 -7.08 0.55
N PHE A 11 -7.68 -7.47 -0.63
CA PHE A 11 -6.31 -7.98 -0.82
C PHE A 11 -5.25 -6.91 -0.54
N LEU A 12 -5.51 -5.64 -0.90
CA LEU A 12 -4.63 -4.54 -0.52
C LEU A 12 -4.70 -4.28 0.99
N ALA A 13 -5.87 -4.37 1.61
CA ALA A 13 -6.00 -4.22 3.05
C ALA A 13 -5.18 -5.29 3.79
N LEU A 14 -5.20 -6.55 3.33
CA LEU A 14 -4.34 -7.62 3.86
C LEU A 14 -2.85 -7.34 3.64
N GLY A 15 -2.48 -6.74 2.51
CA GLY A 15 -1.12 -6.29 2.24
C GLY A 15 -0.66 -5.22 3.25
N ILE A 16 -1.51 -4.24 3.54
CA ILE A 16 -1.19 -3.18 4.51
C ILE A 16 -1.17 -3.73 5.95
N VAL A 17 -2.04 -4.68 6.28
CA VAL A 17 -1.96 -5.45 7.54
C VAL A 17 -0.58 -6.14 7.66
N SER A 18 -0.10 -6.76 6.58
CA SER A 18 1.22 -7.39 6.54
C SER A 18 2.36 -6.39 6.79
N VAL A 19 2.25 -5.17 6.29
CA VAL A 19 3.20 -4.07 6.59
C VAL A 19 3.19 -3.72 8.08
N VAL A 20 2.02 -3.68 8.72
CA VAL A 20 1.90 -3.47 10.18
C VAL A 20 2.51 -4.63 10.96
N VAL A 21 2.28 -5.88 10.52
CA VAL A 21 2.90 -7.07 11.14
C VAL A 21 4.42 -7.04 11.01
N LEU A 22 4.96 -6.60 9.87
CA LEU A 22 6.40 -6.37 9.69
C LEU A 22 6.93 -5.38 10.75
N GLY A 23 6.24 -4.23 10.93
CA GLY A 23 6.61 -3.23 11.93
C GLY A 23 6.58 -3.79 13.36
N ALA A 24 5.52 -4.52 13.72
CA ALA A 24 5.41 -5.17 15.03
C ALA A 24 6.50 -6.22 15.26
N THR A 25 6.86 -6.98 14.21
CA THR A 25 7.91 -8.00 14.29
C THR A 25 9.29 -7.38 14.48
N TYR A 26 9.52 -6.20 13.91
CA TYR A 26 10.81 -5.49 14.00
C TYR A 26 11.09 -4.99 15.42
N LEU A 27 10.07 -4.67 16.18
CA LEU A 27 10.24 -4.17 17.55
C LEU A 27 10.79 -5.26 18.49
N ASP A 28 11.79 -4.91 19.29
CA ASP A 28 12.31 -5.80 20.34
C ASP A 28 11.37 -5.85 21.56
N ALA A 29 10.57 -4.80 21.75
CA ALA A 29 9.60 -4.74 22.83
C ALA A 29 8.45 -5.74 22.59
N SER A 30 8.08 -6.47 23.64
CA SER A 30 6.90 -7.34 23.60
C SER A 30 5.63 -6.48 23.53
N LEU A 31 5.06 -6.32 22.34
CA LEU A 31 3.72 -5.77 22.20
C LEU A 31 2.70 -6.75 22.78
N SER A 32 1.74 -6.24 23.54
CA SER A 32 0.60 -7.05 23.93
C SER A 32 -0.19 -7.49 22.70
N LEU A 33 -0.84 -8.65 22.78
CA LEU A 33 -1.71 -9.13 21.70
C LEU A 33 -2.80 -8.12 21.36
N GLU A 34 -3.29 -7.40 22.37
CA GLU A 34 -4.27 -6.31 22.21
C GLU A 34 -3.72 -5.18 21.32
N MET A 35 -2.49 -4.70 21.57
CA MET A 35 -1.87 -3.62 20.78
C MET A 35 -1.57 -4.06 19.35
N ILE A 36 -1.19 -5.32 19.14
CA ILE A 36 -1.05 -5.90 17.81
C ILE A 36 -2.40 -5.92 17.10
N ALA A 37 -3.45 -6.40 17.77
CA ALA A 37 -4.80 -6.46 17.20
C ALA A 37 -5.34 -5.07 16.85
N LEU A 38 -5.19 -4.09 17.75
CA LEU A 38 -5.58 -2.69 17.49
C LEU A 38 -4.86 -2.12 16.27
N SER A 39 -3.53 -2.34 16.16
CA SER A 39 -2.73 -1.85 15.03
C SER A 39 -3.16 -2.48 13.70
N VAL A 40 -3.38 -3.80 13.69
CA VAL A 40 -3.83 -4.56 12.51
C VAL A 40 -5.23 -4.13 12.09
N LEU A 41 -6.18 -4.04 13.02
CA LEU A 41 -7.55 -3.62 12.72
C LEU A 41 -7.60 -2.16 12.24
N THR A 42 -6.78 -1.27 12.81
CA THR A 42 -6.65 0.12 12.36
C THR A 42 -6.23 0.17 10.89
N ALA A 43 -5.16 -0.54 10.52
CA ALA A 43 -4.67 -0.60 9.16
C ALA A 43 -5.69 -1.23 8.20
N PHE A 44 -6.37 -2.27 8.62
CA PHE A 44 -7.42 -2.94 7.84
C PHE A 44 -8.57 -1.97 7.54
N PHE A 45 -9.14 -1.34 8.55
CA PHE A 45 -10.29 -0.47 8.37
C PHE A 45 -9.95 0.82 7.65
N VAL A 46 -8.79 1.47 7.91
CA VAL A 46 -8.43 2.69 7.17
C VAL A 46 -8.25 2.40 5.69
N THR A 47 -7.67 1.25 5.34
CA THR A 47 -7.49 0.84 3.94
C THR A 47 -8.84 0.61 3.26
N LEU A 48 -9.73 -0.18 3.87
CA LEU A 48 -11.07 -0.40 3.34
C LEU A 48 -11.82 0.92 3.15
N GLY A 49 -11.73 1.83 4.12
CA GLY A 49 -12.40 3.12 4.08
C GLY A 49 -11.89 4.02 2.95
N VAL A 50 -10.57 4.11 2.77
CA VAL A 50 -9.95 4.94 1.71
C VAL A 50 -10.30 4.39 0.33
N TYR A 51 -10.12 3.10 0.08
CA TYR A 51 -10.39 2.52 -1.24
C TYR A 51 -11.87 2.47 -1.60
N SER A 52 -12.76 2.28 -0.61
CA SER A 52 -14.20 2.40 -0.85
C SER A 52 -14.60 3.83 -1.25
N PHE A 53 -13.98 4.84 -0.64
CA PHE A 53 -14.19 6.24 -1.03
C PHE A 53 -13.75 6.49 -2.47
N ASN A 54 -12.56 5.99 -2.83
CA ASN A 54 -12.03 6.14 -4.19
C ASN A 54 -12.96 5.52 -5.23
N GLN A 55 -13.61 4.37 -4.97
CA GLN A 55 -14.56 3.79 -5.91
C GLN A 55 -15.77 4.68 -6.22
N VAL A 56 -16.16 5.55 -5.29
CA VAL A 56 -17.27 6.48 -5.50
C VAL A 56 -16.79 7.74 -6.23
N THR A 57 -15.62 8.26 -5.85
CA THR A 57 -15.08 9.48 -6.43
C THR A 57 -14.47 9.30 -7.81
N ASP A 58 -14.05 8.08 -8.14
CA ASP A 58 -13.41 7.69 -9.40
C ASP A 58 -14.38 7.08 -10.40
N TYR A 59 -15.68 7.37 -10.25
CA TYR A 59 -16.75 6.74 -11.05
C TYR A 59 -16.52 6.86 -12.56
N GLU A 60 -16.15 8.05 -13.04
CA GLU A 60 -15.98 8.28 -14.49
C GLU A 60 -14.72 7.57 -15.02
N GLU A 61 -13.62 7.60 -14.28
CA GLU A 61 -12.40 6.91 -14.68
C GLU A 61 -12.58 5.38 -14.61
N ASP A 62 -13.25 4.88 -13.57
CA ASP A 62 -13.47 3.46 -13.37
C ASP A 62 -14.46 2.85 -14.39
N ARG A 63 -15.33 3.64 -15.01
CA ARG A 63 -16.17 3.16 -16.14
C ARG A 63 -15.34 2.62 -17.31
N VAL A 64 -14.16 3.18 -17.53
CA VAL A 64 -13.25 2.73 -18.60
C VAL A 64 -12.29 1.66 -18.08
N ASN A 65 -11.63 1.91 -16.95
CA ASN A 65 -10.57 1.05 -16.44
C ASN A 65 -11.08 -0.19 -15.69
N LYS A 66 -12.27 -0.08 -15.07
CA LYS A 66 -12.82 -1.13 -14.17
C LYS A 66 -14.34 -1.28 -14.34
N PRO A 67 -14.83 -1.66 -15.52
CA PRO A 67 -16.28 -1.76 -15.80
C PRO A 67 -17.00 -2.74 -14.86
N ASN A 68 -16.30 -3.71 -14.28
CA ASN A 68 -16.83 -4.70 -13.35
C ASN A 68 -16.66 -4.29 -11.87
N SER A 69 -16.28 -3.04 -11.57
CA SER A 69 -16.22 -2.57 -10.19
C SER A 69 -17.61 -2.61 -9.53
N VAL A 70 -17.65 -2.62 -8.20
CA VAL A 70 -18.90 -2.83 -7.46
C VAL A 70 -19.91 -1.72 -7.74
N VAL A 71 -19.44 -0.47 -7.85
CA VAL A 71 -20.29 0.70 -8.09
C VAL A 71 -20.73 0.77 -9.56
N ILE A 72 -19.80 0.58 -10.51
CA ILE A 72 -20.08 0.65 -11.94
C ILE A 72 -21.04 -0.46 -12.37
N SER A 73 -20.84 -1.68 -11.88
CA SER A 73 -21.72 -2.82 -12.18
C SER A 73 -23.10 -2.75 -11.49
N GLY A 74 -23.35 -1.73 -10.67
CA GLY A 74 -24.63 -1.56 -9.96
C GLY A 74 -24.87 -2.54 -8.82
N ARG A 75 -23.89 -3.38 -8.43
CA ARG A 75 -24.05 -4.34 -7.32
C ARG A 75 -24.30 -3.65 -5.98
N LYS A 76 -23.76 -2.45 -5.79
CA LYS A 76 -24.05 -1.56 -4.66
C LYS A 76 -24.18 -0.12 -5.17
N SER A 77 -25.07 0.64 -4.54
CA SER A 77 -25.21 2.05 -4.86
C SER A 77 -24.01 2.86 -4.35
N PRO A 78 -23.67 4.00 -4.99
CA PRO A 78 -22.62 4.90 -4.51
C PRO A 78 -22.82 5.31 -3.04
N ARG A 79 -24.07 5.57 -2.63
CA ARG A 79 -24.42 5.93 -1.24
C ARG A 79 -24.08 4.83 -0.27
N GLN A 80 -24.38 3.56 -0.59
CA GLN A 80 -24.05 2.42 0.28
C GLN A 80 -22.54 2.27 0.48
N ILE A 81 -21.76 2.41 -0.61
CA ILE A 81 -20.29 2.34 -0.53
C ILE A 81 -19.73 3.52 0.23
N LEU A 82 -20.32 4.71 0.09
CA LEU A 82 -19.90 5.90 0.83
C LEU A 82 -20.13 5.74 2.35
N TYR A 83 -21.31 5.25 2.75
CA TYR A 83 -21.57 4.94 4.18
C TYR A 83 -20.60 3.90 4.73
N PHE A 84 -20.33 2.84 3.98
CA PHE A 84 -19.33 1.85 4.38
C PHE A 84 -17.93 2.47 4.52
N SER A 85 -17.53 3.34 3.60
CA SER A 85 -16.26 4.08 3.65
C SER A 85 -16.16 4.91 4.94
N PHE A 86 -17.18 5.70 5.26
CA PHE A 86 -17.18 6.53 6.48
C PHE A 86 -17.18 5.69 7.75
N LEU A 87 -17.94 4.60 7.79
CA LEU A 87 -17.92 3.67 8.93
C LEU A 87 -16.53 3.09 9.15
N CYS A 88 -15.88 2.60 8.09
CA CYS A 88 -14.52 2.05 8.20
C CYS A 88 -13.51 3.11 8.67
N LYS A 89 -13.59 4.35 8.16
CA LYS A 89 -12.71 5.44 8.60
C LYS A 89 -12.95 5.81 10.07
N ALA A 90 -14.21 5.87 10.51
CA ALA A 90 -14.55 6.15 11.90
C ALA A 90 -14.03 5.07 12.85
N LEU A 91 -14.18 3.79 12.47
CA LEU A 91 -13.62 2.66 13.22
C LEU A 91 -12.08 2.74 13.29
N ALA A 92 -11.42 3.02 12.16
CA ALA A 92 -9.96 3.16 12.15
C ALA A 92 -9.46 4.29 13.06
N ILE A 93 -10.14 5.45 13.06
CA ILE A 93 -9.82 6.58 13.93
C ILE A 93 -10.04 6.22 15.40
N ALA A 94 -11.15 5.56 15.73
CA ALA A 94 -11.44 5.12 17.10
C ALA A 94 -10.41 4.11 17.62
N LEU A 95 -10.03 3.14 16.80
CA LEU A 95 -8.99 2.16 17.14
C LEU A 95 -7.61 2.83 17.30
N ALA A 96 -7.26 3.76 16.42
CA ALA A 96 -6.01 4.52 16.52
C ALA A 96 -5.96 5.39 17.78
N PHE A 97 -7.10 5.97 18.21
CA PHE A 97 -7.21 6.70 19.46
C PHE A 97 -6.94 5.80 20.68
N ALA A 98 -7.43 4.55 20.65
CA ALA A 98 -7.13 3.56 21.69
C ALA A 98 -5.65 3.14 21.74
N ILE A 99 -4.93 3.20 20.61
CA ILE A 99 -3.48 2.97 20.56
C ILE A 99 -2.73 4.14 21.24
N GLY A 100 -3.12 5.38 20.94
CA GLY A 100 -2.50 6.57 21.50
C GLY A 100 -2.50 7.78 20.56
N GLN A 101 -2.09 8.92 21.09
CA GLN A 101 -2.17 10.22 20.37
C GLN A 101 -1.42 10.21 19.04
N ALA A 102 -0.22 9.64 18.97
CA ALA A 102 0.59 9.63 17.74
C ALA A 102 -0.07 8.78 16.63
N ALA A 103 -0.59 7.60 16.98
CA ALA A 103 -1.35 6.76 16.05
C ALA A 103 -2.63 7.46 15.58
N PHE A 104 -3.37 8.09 16.50
CA PHE A 104 -4.56 8.86 16.19
C PHE A 104 -4.27 9.98 15.17
N LEU A 105 -3.24 10.81 15.41
CA LEU A 105 -2.86 11.90 14.51
C LEU A 105 -2.41 11.36 13.14
N LEU A 106 -1.66 10.25 13.11
CA LEU A 106 -1.27 9.60 11.86
C LEU A 106 -2.50 9.15 11.06
N ILE A 107 -3.43 8.45 11.68
CA ILE A 107 -4.62 7.92 10.97
C ILE A 107 -5.56 9.05 10.53
N CYS A 108 -5.73 10.10 11.34
CA CYS A 108 -6.46 11.30 10.92
C CYS A 108 -5.80 11.94 9.68
N SER A 109 -4.47 12.04 9.66
CA SER A 109 -3.71 12.56 8.51
C SER A 109 -3.90 11.68 7.26
N VAL A 110 -3.85 10.35 7.41
CA VAL A 110 -4.10 9.40 6.31
C VAL A 110 -5.51 9.56 5.74
N VAL A 111 -6.52 9.68 6.60
CA VAL A 111 -7.91 9.89 6.18
C VAL A 111 -8.07 11.22 5.45
N LEU A 112 -7.45 12.30 5.96
CA LEU A 112 -7.47 13.63 5.34
C LEU A 112 -6.76 13.62 3.98
N ILE A 113 -5.56 13.04 3.91
CA ILE A 113 -4.82 12.90 2.65
C ILE A 113 -5.65 12.10 1.64
N GLY A 114 -6.26 10.97 2.06
CA GLY A 114 -7.14 10.17 1.21
C GLY A 114 -8.35 10.96 0.68
N PHE A 115 -8.89 11.88 1.49
CA PHE A 115 -9.95 12.78 1.06
C PHE A 115 -9.45 13.77 0.00
N VAL A 116 -8.36 14.52 0.27
CA VAL A 116 -7.77 15.49 -0.66
C VAL A 116 -7.25 14.81 -1.94
N TYR A 117 -6.79 13.57 -1.83
CA TYR A 117 -6.35 12.76 -2.96
C TYR A 117 -7.46 12.48 -3.96
N SER A 118 -8.67 12.18 -3.49
CA SER A 118 -9.76 11.64 -4.31
C SER A 118 -10.90 12.63 -4.55
N PHE A 119 -11.21 13.52 -3.59
CA PHE A 119 -12.37 14.38 -3.67
C PHE A 119 -12.13 15.59 -4.59
N LYS A 120 -13.01 15.77 -5.58
CA LYS A 120 -12.94 16.88 -6.53
C LYS A 120 -13.65 18.09 -5.97
N LEU A 121 -12.88 19.09 -5.58
CA LEU A 121 -13.40 20.41 -5.20
C LEU A 121 -13.45 21.33 -6.45
N PRO A 122 -14.49 22.15 -6.61
CA PRO A 122 -14.54 23.13 -7.70
C PRO A 122 -13.31 24.03 -7.68
N GLY A 123 -12.62 24.15 -8.80
CA GLY A 123 -11.42 24.99 -8.95
C GLY A 123 -10.12 24.41 -8.38
N LEU A 124 -10.14 23.22 -7.77
CA LEU A 124 -8.94 22.58 -7.24
C LEU A 124 -8.64 21.26 -7.97
N VAL A 125 -7.35 21.04 -8.21
CA VAL A 125 -6.83 19.79 -8.80
C VAL A 125 -6.67 18.76 -7.67
N ARG A 126 -7.16 17.52 -7.86
CA ARG A 126 -6.96 16.43 -6.90
C ARG A 126 -5.48 16.00 -6.88
N LEU A 127 -4.97 15.57 -5.72
CA LEU A 127 -3.57 15.08 -5.64
C LEU A 127 -3.30 13.94 -6.64
N LYS A 128 -4.29 13.09 -6.91
CA LYS A 128 -4.16 12.00 -7.89
C LYS A 128 -4.01 12.46 -9.34
N GLU A 129 -4.37 13.71 -9.68
CA GLU A 129 -4.25 14.29 -11.02
C GLU A 129 -2.87 14.92 -11.24
N ILE A 130 -2.08 15.12 -10.18
CA ILE A 130 -0.76 15.74 -10.26
C ILE A 130 0.27 14.65 -10.57
N PHE A 131 0.97 14.82 -11.71
CA PHE A 131 2.00 13.90 -12.20
C PHE A 131 3.05 13.59 -11.12
N ILE A 132 3.38 12.32 -10.93
CA ILE A 132 4.29 11.79 -9.89
C ILE A 132 3.72 11.93 -8.45
N VAL A 133 3.07 13.04 -8.08
CA VAL A 133 2.56 13.26 -6.72
C VAL A 133 1.60 12.13 -6.32
N LYS A 134 0.74 11.67 -7.24
CA LYS A 134 -0.16 10.53 -6.96
C LYS A 134 0.60 9.30 -6.48
N ASN A 135 1.71 8.94 -7.16
CA ASN A 135 2.49 7.75 -6.86
C ASN A 135 3.22 7.87 -5.51
N ILE A 136 3.86 9.03 -5.28
CA ILE A 136 4.56 9.34 -4.03
C ILE A 136 3.58 9.36 -2.86
N THR A 137 2.43 10.02 -2.99
CA THR A 137 1.42 10.12 -1.92
C THR A 137 0.94 8.74 -1.48
N VAL A 138 0.51 7.89 -2.43
CA VAL A 138 0.03 6.54 -2.11
C VAL A 138 1.13 5.71 -1.46
N SER A 139 2.35 5.74 -2.02
CA SER A 139 3.48 4.97 -1.51
C SER A 139 3.88 5.42 -0.11
N THR A 140 3.92 6.72 0.16
CA THR A 140 4.23 7.28 1.49
C THR A 140 3.19 6.88 2.51
N VAL A 141 1.91 7.11 2.22
CA VAL A 141 0.81 6.85 3.16
C VAL A 141 0.80 5.39 3.61
N TRP A 142 0.94 4.46 2.66
CA TRP A 142 0.92 3.03 3.01
C TRP A 142 2.22 2.55 3.66
N SER A 143 3.35 3.18 3.37
CA SER A 143 4.61 2.86 4.05
C SER A 143 4.63 3.33 5.51
N LEU A 144 3.97 4.46 5.80
CA LEU A 144 3.82 4.94 7.16
C LEU A 144 3.02 3.99 8.07
N MET A 145 2.24 3.06 7.51
CA MET A 145 1.53 2.06 8.32
C MET A 145 2.48 1.14 9.10
N VAL A 146 3.72 0.96 8.65
CA VAL A 146 4.73 0.15 9.36
C VAL A 146 5.10 0.72 10.73
N ILE A 147 4.90 2.05 10.95
CA ILE A 147 5.22 2.72 12.23
C ILE A 147 4.09 2.61 13.28
N VAL A 148 2.87 2.21 12.89
CA VAL A 148 1.73 2.15 13.83
C VAL A 148 2.05 1.30 15.06
N PRO A 149 2.68 0.11 14.96
CA PRO A 149 3.08 -0.67 16.14
C PRO A 149 4.13 0.02 17.01
N VAL A 150 4.99 0.88 16.44
CA VAL A 150 5.97 1.66 17.22
C VAL A 150 5.24 2.58 18.19
N PHE A 151 4.18 3.25 17.74
CA PHE A 151 3.36 4.11 18.59
C PHE A 151 2.60 3.33 19.68
N ALA A 152 2.30 2.05 19.42
CA ALA A 152 1.65 1.17 20.39
C ALA A 152 2.60 0.60 21.45
N SER A 153 3.91 0.62 21.18
CA SER A 153 4.90 -0.08 22.01
C SER A 153 5.56 0.79 23.07
N ASN A 154 5.42 2.12 23.02
CA ASN A 154 6.25 3.07 23.78
C ASN A 154 7.76 2.86 23.60
N ALA A 155 8.19 2.10 22.60
CA ALA A 155 9.59 1.90 22.30
C ALA A 155 10.21 3.17 21.71
N ALA A 156 11.50 3.40 22.01
CA ALA A 156 12.24 4.45 21.33
C ALA A 156 12.34 4.13 19.83
N PHE A 157 12.17 5.15 18.99
CA PHE A 157 12.35 5.01 17.56
C PHE A 157 13.82 4.70 17.26
N GLN A 158 14.06 3.59 16.58
CA GLN A 158 15.38 3.16 16.15
C GLN A 158 15.68 3.71 14.76
N PRO A 159 16.77 4.48 14.55
CA PRO A 159 17.06 5.12 13.26
C PRO A 159 17.12 4.14 12.06
N GLU A 160 17.64 2.93 12.28
CA GLU A 160 17.72 1.85 11.29
C GLU A 160 16.34 1.41 10.79
N PHE A 161 15.28 1.66 11.55
CA PHE A 161 13.90 1.42 11.11
C PHE A 161 13.52 2.26 9.87
N LEU A 162 14.21 3.38 9.63
CA LEU A 162 14.04 4.17 8.41
C LEU A 162 14.37 3.37 7.15
N ILE A 163 15.32 2.43 7.23
CA ILE A 163 15.67 1.53 6.12
C ILE A 163 14.51 0.59 5.82
N VAL A 164 13.86 0.05 6.85
CA VAL A 164 12.67 -0.78 6.72
C VAL A 164 11.52 0.03 6.08
N MET A 165 11.32 1.25 6.55
CA MET A 165 10.32 2.17 5.97
C MET A 165 10.62 2.47 4.50
N ALA A 166 11.88 2.75 4.15
CA ALA A 166 12.31 2.99 2.77
C ALA A 166 12.11 1.75 1.88
N PHE A 167 12.44 0.57 2.39
CA PHE A 167 12.17 -0.70 1.70
C PHE A 167 10.68 -0.86 1.39
N VAL A 168 9.81 -0.66 2.37
CA VAL A 168 8.34 -0.73 2.20
C VAL A 168 7.85 0.34 1.22
N PHE A 169 8.39 1.56 1.30
CA PHE A 169 8.05 2.64 0.38
C PHE A 169 8.37 2.27 -1.07
N LEU A 170 9.58 1.77 -1.33
CA LEU A 170 9.98 1.36 -2.68
C LEU A 170 9.09 0.24 -3.22
N HIS A 171 8.73 -0.73 -2.37
CA HIS A 171 7.82 -1.80 -2.75
C HIS A 171 6.40 -1.29 -3.06
N ASN A 172 5.88 -0.36 -2.27
CA ASN A 172 4.60 0.30 -2.55
C ASN A 172 4.65 1.10 -3.85
N LEU A 173 5.74 1.85 -4.08
CA LEU A 173 5.92 2.64 -5.30
C LEU A 173 5.91 1.77 -6.55
N MET A 174 6.62 0.62 -6.52
CA MET A 174 6.57 -0.35 -7.61
C MET A 174 5.17 -0.89 -7.86
N GLY A 175 4.38 -1.14 -6.80
CA GLY A 175 2.99 -1.57 -6.91
C GLY A 175 2.10 -0.53 -7.59
N VAL A 176 2.26 0.74 -7.22
CA VAL A 176 1.51 1.84 -7.85
C VAL A 176 1.89 2.00 -9.32
N LEU A 177 3.18 1.89 -9.67
CA LEU A 177 3.65 1.93 -11.06
C LEU A 177 3.08 0.79 -11.91
N ASN A 178 2.99 -0.41 -11.34
CA ASN A 178 2.36 -1.54 -12.01
C ASN A 178 0.85 -1.34 -12.21
N ALA A 179 0.16 -0.73 -11.24
CA ALA A 179 -1.25 -0.36 -11.41
C ALA A 179 -1.43 0.66 -12.54
N ASP A 180 -0.56 1.68 -12.60
CA ASP A 180 -0.56 2.67 -13.69
C ASP A 180 -0.28 2.04 -15.05
N LEU A 181 0.62 1.05 -15.15
CA LEU A 181 0.86 0.30 -16.39
C LEU A 181 -0.41 -0.39 -16.89
N LYS A 182 -1.17 -0.98 -15.98
CA LYS A 182 -2.43 -1.66 -16.32
C LYS A 182 -3.50 -0.68 -16.78
N ASP A 183 -3.55 0.49 -16.16
CA ASP A 183 -4.62 1.47 -16.36
C ASP A 183 -4.24 2.53 -17.44
N THR A 184 -3.08 2.37 -18.13
CA THR A 184 -2.50 3.36 -19.07
C THR A 184 -3.49 3.86 -20.14
N ASP A 185 -4.24 2.94 -20.77
CA ASP A 185 -5.16 3.30 -21.87
C ASP A 185 -6.33 4.16 -21.38
N GLY A 186 -6.85 3.87 -20.19
CA GLY A 186 -7.93 4.64 -19.60
C GLY A 186 -7.43 5.98 -19.04
N ASP A 187 -6.26 6.01 -18.45
CA ASP A 187 -5.62 7.22 -17.95
C ASP A 187 -5.36 8.21 -19.10
N LEU A 188 -4.83 7.73 -20.24
CA LEU A 188 -4.63 8.56 -21.43
C LEU A 188 -5.94 9.12 -21.98
N LYS A 189 -7.02 8.30 -22.03
CA LYS A 189 -8.35 8.75 -22.49
C LYS A 189 -8.98 9.80 -21.57
N SER A 190 -8.68 9.73 -20.28
CA SER A 190 -9.14 10.71 -19.27
C SER A 190 -8.23 11.93 -19.15
N GLY A 191 -7.15 12.02 -19.93
CA GLY A 191 -6.19 13.13 -19.91
C GLY A 191 -5.23 13.13 -18.72
N LEU A 192 -5.16 12.04 -17.96
CA LEU A 192 -4.25 11.91 -16.83
C LEU A 192 -2.83 11.62 -17.32
N LYS A 193 -1.86 12.40 -16.84
CA LYS A 193 -0.45 12.14 -17.07
C LYS A 193 0.05 11.12 -16.04
N THR A 194 0.49 9.96 -16.53
CA THR A 194 1.08 8.90 -15.71
C THR A 194 2.48 8.56 -16.17
N ILE A 195 3.29 7.93 -15.31
CA ILE A 195 4.66 7.53 -15.68
C ILE A 195 4.66 6.61 -16.90
N PRO A 196 3.81 5.57 -17.00
CA PRO A 196 3.71 4.76 -18.22
C PRO A 196 3.29 5.54 -19.46
N GLY A 197 2.41 6.54 -19.29
CA GLY A 197 1.99 7.42 -20.40
C GLY A 197 3.12 8.30 -20.95
N VAL A 198 4.14 8.62 -20.12
CA VAL A 198 5.27 9.48 -20.49
C VAL A 198 6.46 8.66 -21.00
N VAL A 199 6.90 7.64 -20.25
CA VAL A 199 8.12 6.87 -20.58
C VAL A 199 7.82 5.54 -21.28
N GLY A 200 6.56 5.22 -21.49
CA GLY A 200 6.10 3.98 -22.10
C GLY A 200 6.27 2.76 -21.18
N LYS A 201 5.78 1.61 -21.67
CA LYS A 201 5.81 0.32 -20.96
C LYS A 201 7.24 -0.06 -20.54
N ASN A 202 8.17 -0.07 -21.51
CA ASN A 202 9.53 -0.55 -21.26
C ASN A 202 10.30 0.38 -20.31
N GLY A 203 10.13 1.70 -20.44
CA GLY A 203 10.71 2.67 -19.50
C GLY A 203 10.20 2.49 -18.08
N THR A 204 8.88 2.24 -17.91
CA THR A 204 8.30 1.97 -16.59
C THR A 204 8.78 0.65 -16.00
N LEU A 205 8.90 -0.41 -16.82
CA LEU A 205 9.44 -1.69 -16.36
C LEU A 205 10.90 -1.56 -15.92
N LEU A 206 11.72 -0.80 -16.66
CA LEU A 206 13.11 -0.54 -16.29
C LEU A 206 13.19 0.25 -14.96
N LEU A 207 12.31 1.23 -14.77
CA LEU A 207 12.20 1.97 -13.51
C LEU A 207 11.86 1.03 -12.34
N ILE A 208 10.86 0.15 -12.52
CA ILE A 208 10.48 -0.85 -11.50
C ILE A 208 11.65 -1.79 -11.20
N PHE A 209 12.40 -2.22 -12.20
CA PHE A 209 13.60 -3.04 -12.01
C PHE A 209 14.66 -2.31 -11.18
N GLY A 210 14.95 -1.03 -11.51
CA GLY A 210 15.89 -0.21 -10.76
C GLY A 210 15.46 0.02 -9.30
N LEU A 211 14.18 0.31 -9.07
CA LEU A 211 13.62 0.48 -7.72
C LEU A 211 13.70 -0.82 -6.90
N ASN A 212 13.47 -1.99 -7.53
CA ASN A 212 13.60 -3.28 -6.88
C ASN A 212 15.06 -3.58 -6.49
N THR A 213 15.99 -3.24 -7.37
CA THR A 213 17.42 -3.35 -7.08
C THR A 213 17.83 -2.45 -5.93
N LEU A 214 17.35 -1.20 -5.92
CA LEU A 214 17.60 -0.26 -4.83
C LEU A 214 17.03 -0.77 -3.50
N ALA A 215 15.80 -1.30 -3.50
CA ALA A 215 15.18 -1.86 -2.30
C ALA A 215 15.99 -3.04 -1.74
N LEU A 216 16.44 -3.95 -2.61
CA LEU A 216 17.27 -5.08 -2.22
C LEU A 216 18.62 -4.62 -1.67
N LEU A 217 19.29 -3.67 -2.31
CA LEU A 217 20.55 -3.11 -1.86
C LEU A 217 20.40 -2.42 -0.50
N LEU A 218 19.36 -1.61 -0.31
CA LEU A 218 19.07 -0.95 0.98
C LEU A 218 18.88 -1.99 2.10
N LEU A 219 18.19 -3.08 1.83
CA LEU A 219 17.98 -4.14 2.82
C LEU A 219 19.31 -4.83 3.16
N VAL A 220 20.08 -5.26 2.15
CA VAL A 220 21.34 -6.00 2.36
C VAL A 220 22.38 -5.11 3.04
N LEU A 221 22.55 -3.86 2.58
CA LEU A 221 23.47 -2.91 3.19
C LEU A 221 23.01 -2.49 4.59
N GLY A 222 21.70 -2.38 4.80
CA GLY A 222 21.11 -2.11 6.12
C GLY A 222 21.47 -3.20 7.14
N ILE A 223 21.37 -4.45 6.74
CA ILE A 223 21.76 -5.59 7.59
C ILE A 223 23.28 -5.62 7.80
N ALA A 224 24.07 -5.33 6.77
CA ALA A 224 25.52 -5.44 6.85
C ALA A 224 26.20 -4.31 7.63
N PHE A 225 25.63 -3.07 7.61
CA PHE A 225 26.33 -1.87 8.06
C PHE A 225 25.52 -0.96 8.99
N TRP A 226 24.20 -1.16 9.16
CA TRP A 226 23.32 -0.25 9.91
C TRP A 226 22.39 -0.98 10.90
N ASP A 227 22.81 -2.10 11.44
CA ASP A 227 22.14 -2.86 12.50
C ASP A 227 20.66 -3.22 12.21
N VAL A 228 20.28 -3.25 10.92
CA VAL A 228 18.98 -3.79 10.54
C VAL A 228 18.95 -5.27 10.88
N LYS A 229 17.89 -5.73 11.51
CA LYS A 229 17.72 -7.11 11.98
C LYS A 229 17.98 -8.13 10.88
N SER A 230 18.92 -9.04 11.08
CA SER A 230 19.40 -10.04 10.10
C SER A 230 18.27 -10.91 9.54
N TYR A 231 17.30 -11.29 10.37
CA TYR A 231 16.17 -12.12 9.94
C TYR A 231 15.32 -11.48 8.84
N LEU A 232 15.40 -10.16 8.64
CA LEU A 232 14.71 -9.49 7.54
C LEU A 232 15.31 -9.82 6.17
N ILE A 233 16.44 -10.53 6.11
CA ILE A 233 16.99 -11.01 4.83
C ILE A 233 15.96 -11.84 4.06
N LEU A 234 15.01 -12.48 4.72
CA LEU A 234 13.93 -13.22 4.05
C LEU A 234 13.04 -12.32 3.18
N LEU A 235 12.99 -11.00 3.45
CA LEU A 235 12.27 -10.04 2.60
C LEU A 235 12.90 -9.95 1.19
N SER A 236 14.16 -10.37 1.01
CA SER A 236 14.79 -10.46 -0.31
C SER A 236 14.03 -11.41 -1.26
N LEU A 237 13.30 -12.39 -0.72
CA LEU A 237 12.45 -13.30 -1.51
C LEU A 237 11.36 -12.53 -2.26
N VAL A 238 10.84 -11.43 -1.70
CA VAL A 238 9.87 -10.56 -2.40
C VAL A 238 10.54 -9.86 -3.58
N SER A 239 11.78 -9.38 -3.41
CA SER A 239 12.55 -8.78 -4.50
C SER A 239 12.90 -9.80 -5.60
N ILE A 240 13.28 -11.02 -5.22
CA ILE A 240 13.53 -12.13 -6.17
C ILE A 240 12.26 -12.46 -6.96
N TRP A 241 11.12 -12.56 -6.29
CA TRP A 241 9.82 -12.74 -6.95
C TRP A 241 9.51 -11.62 -7.95
N ARG A 242 9.82 -10.35 -7.61
CA ARG A 242 9.63 -9.21 -8.52
C ARG A 242 10.55 -9.25 -9.72
N TYR A 243 11.80 -9.72 -9.60
CA TYR A 243 12.68 -9.96 -10.75
C TYR A 243 12.13 -11.03 -11.68
N TYR A 244 11.62 -12.14 -11.13
CA TYR A 244 10.94 -13.16 -11.93
C TYR A 244 9.74 -12.59 -12.68
N ARG A 245 8.90 -11.81 -12.01
CA ARG A 245 7.76 -11.14 -12.65
C ARG A 245 8.19 -10.16 -13.73
N PHE A 246 9.20 -9.32 -13.46
CA PHE A 246 9.78 -8.42 -14.46
C PHE A 246 10.17 -9.22 -15.72
N TRP A 247 10.92 -10.30 -15.56
CA TRP A 247 11.35 -11.15 -16.66
C TRP A 247 10.16 -11.72 -17.46
N VAL A 248 9.12 -12.19 -16.79
CA VAL A 248 7.91 -12.74 -17.43
C VAL A 248 7.16 -11.65 -18.21
N ILE A 249 6.96 -10.45 -17.62
CA ILE A 249 6.24 -9.34 -18.27
C ILE A 249 7.04 -8.79 -19.44
N TYR A 250 8.36 -8.75 -19.33
CA TYR A 250 9.25 -8.28 -20.40
C TYR A 250 9.23 -9.20 -21.61
N ARG A 251 9.25 -10.53 -21.39
CA ARG A 251 9.29 -11.53 -22.47
C ARG A 251 7.93 -11.84 -23.10
N LYS A 252 6.85 -11.72 -22.36
CA LYS A 252 5.50 -12.05 -22.82
C LYS A 252 4.71 -10.74 -23.01
N GLU A 253 3.83 -10.73 -24.00
CA GLU A 253 2.84 -9.67 -24.11
C GLU A 253 2.01 -9.59 -22.82
N LEU A 254 1.71 -8.36 -22.39
CA LEU A 254 0.97 -8.03 -21.16
C LEU A 254 -0.28 -8.90 -21.02
N ASN A 255 -0.19 -9.95 -20.21
CA ASN A 255 -1.34 -10.75 -19.87
C ASN A 255 -1.88 -10.28 -18.52
N HIS A 256 -3.16 -9.87 -18.46
CA HIS A 256 -3.86 -9.36 -17.27
C HIS A 256 -3.72 -10.26 -16.03
N VAL A 257 -3.44 -11.55 -16.21
CA VAL A 257 -3.24 -12.51 -15.12
C VAL A 257 -2.03 -12.14 -14.26
N TYR A 258 -0.93 -11.66 -14.86
CA TYR A 258 0.30 -11.36 -14.13
C TYR A 258 0.21 -10.07 -13.28
N PHE A 259 -0.66 -9.13 -13.63
CA PHE A 259 -0.90 -7.93 -12.81
C PHE A 259 -1.75 -8.20 -11.57
N ARG A 260 -2.57 -9.27 -11.59
CA ARG A 260 -3.33 -9.70 -10.41
C ARG A 260 -2.46 -10.38 -9.35
N MET A 261 -1.25 -10.84 -9.70
CA MET A 261 -0.35 -11.58 -8.81
C MET A 261 0.53 -10.68 -7.92
N GLU A 262 0.32 -9.36 -7.88
CA GLU A 262 1.10 -8.48 -6.99
C GLU A 262 0.67 -8.58 -5.53
N ASP A 263 -0.63 -8.71 -5.31
CA ASP A 263 -1.20 -8.72 -3.98
C ASP A 263 -0.58 -9.78 -3.04
N PRO A 264 -0.23 -11.00 -3.50
CA PRO A 264 0.46 -11.98 -2.66
C PRO A 264 1.81 -11.51 -2.12
N ALA A 265 2.59 -10.76 -2.90
CA ALA A 265 3.91 -10.29 -2.48
C ALA A 265 3.84 -9.35 -1.28
N TYR A 266 2.82 -8.50 -1.20
CA TYR A 266 2.60 -7.61 -0.05
C TYR A 266 2.16 -8.38 1.20
N VAL A 267 1.30 -9.38 1.05
CA VAL A 267 0.85 -10.23 2.16
C VAL A 267 2.02 -11.02 2.75
N LEU A 268 3.01 -11.37 1.93
CA LEU A 268 4.19 -12.12 2.37
C LEU A 268 5.17 -11.31 3.24
N LEU A 269 5.19 -9.97 3.17
CA LEU A 269 6.16 -9.16 3.92
C LEU A 269 6.15 -9.45 5.43
N GLY A 270 4.99 -9.37 6.07
CA GLY A 270 4.86 -9.65 7.49
C GLY A 270 5.10 -11.12 7.82
N LEU A 271 4.61 -12.05 6.99
CA LEU A 271 4.82 -13.47 7.18
C LEU A 271 6.32 -13.83 7.15
N LEU A 272 7.06 -13.34 6.16
CA LEU A 272 8.50 -13.57 6.05
C LEU A 272 9.28 -12.98 7.23
N ALA A 273 8.89 -11.79 7.71
CA ALA A 273 9.49 -11.20 8.89
C ALA A 273 9.28 -12.07 10.14
N VAL A 274 8.03 -12.53 10.36
CA VAL A 274 7.70 -13.43 11.48
C VAL A 274 8.48 -14.74 11.37
N MET A 275 8.51 -15.36 10.19
CA MET A 275 9.26 -16.61 9.96
C MET A 275 10.75 -16.43 10.23
N GLY A 276 11.36 -15.34 9.74
CA GLY A 276 12.77 -15.05 9.99
C GLY A 276 13.08 -14.89 11.46
N ARG A 277 12.25 -14.13 12.19
CA ARG A 277 12.41 -13.95 13.64
C ARG A 277 12.28 -15.26 14.43
N ILE A 278 11.30 -16.13 14.06
CA ILE A 278 11.11 -17.43 14.72
C ILE A 278 12.29 -18.37 14.42
N ALA A 279 12.83 -18.31 13.18
CA ALA A 279 13.97 -19.13 12.78
C ALA A 279 15.30 -18.70 13.44
N GLY A 280 15.35 -17.53 14.10
CA GLY A 280 16.57 -17.00 14.74
C GLY A 280 17.65 -16.59 13.74
N LEU A 281 17.27 -16.19 12.52
CA LEU A 281 18.17 -15.76 11.45
C LEU A 281 18.83 -14.40 11.75
#